data_aa5a430c5a07631fa1dc5e30678ef2fe
#
_entry.id   aa5a430c5a07631fa1dc5e30678ef2fe
#
_cell.length_a   1.000
_cell.length_b   1.000
_cell.length_c   1.000
_cell.angle_alpha   90.00
_cell.angle_beta   90.00
_cell.angle_gamma   90.00
#
_symmetry.space_group_name_H-M   'P 1'
#
loop_
_entity.id
_entity.type
_entity.pdbx_description
1 polymer ?
#
loop_
_entity_poly.entity_id
_entity_poly.type
_entity_poly.pdbx_seq_one_letter_code
_entity_poly.pdbx_strand_id
1 'polypeptide(L)'
;MATPAAKVPPPGGADALAHVPAGPPELRGGVRAGTLGARVAQRIEDGIVRSGWPVGRSLGSEQELQDRHGVSKSVLREAVRLVEHHGVARMRRGPGGGLFVTAPDVAPAARAMVTYLDYVGTTVDDLIDARLLLEPCAVVLASERLTEEGVRLLRDLLEQEARRRAEPGIWSQDPVHTALCELSGNPALLAFTEVLTRLTDRYAHTARRNTRAEAVRNKEVAGRSHAAIVEAVIAGDTGRAYAVLAEHLHEAAGWLKENRPGTQGPIAWQLLEAPGAKLSELVAARIQDAIAADGWPVGALLGSEADLLDRYGTSRAVLREAVRLLEHHGIARMRRGPGGGLLVTAPDPAASIDSMALYLGYRGAGAAHLRVVREAIELGAVGPVTARRNEPATARRLEAAARDPRPAAFHDELVHLAGNPVLTLFLQILSELRRRPAGAARPPAADAAGPAGGREEAHRDAVAAILAGDESLARHRVRRDLAACGAR
;
A
#
# COMPACT_ATOMS: atom_id res chain seq x y z
N MET A 1 -27.35 -48.99 -44.67
CA MET A 1 -26.72 -47.74 -45.16
C MET A 1 -26.30 -46.93 -43.98
N ALA A 2 -25.02 -46.97 -43.64
CA ALA A 2 -24.46 -46.30 -42.48
C ALA A 2 -23.82 -44.98 -42.93
N THR A 3 -24.18 -43.87 -42.25
CA THR A 3 -23.63 -42.52 -42.46
C THR A 3 -22.26 -42.42 -41.80
N PRO A 4 -21.23 -41.85 -42.42
CA PRO A 4 -19.90 -41.81 -41.86
C PRO A 4 -19.75 -40.69 -40.80
N ALA A 5 -19.09 -41.03 -39.69
CA ALA A 5 -18.73 -40.14 -38.63
C ALA A 5 -17.68 -39.11 -39.09
N ALA A 6 -17.90 -37.83 -38.76
CA ALA A 6 -16.97 -36.74 -38.98
C ALA A 6 -15.75 -36.87 -38.04
N LYS A 7 -14.56 -36.89 -38.62
CA LYS A 7 -13.29 -36.83 -37.91
C LYS A 7 -13.08 -35.44 -37.27
N VAL A 8 -12.91 -35.43 -35.96
CA VAL A 8 -12.38 -34.27 -35.19
C VAL A 8 -10.85 -34.23 -35.34
N PRO A 9 -10.23 -33.12 -35.72
CA PRO A 9 -8.78 -33.00 -35.73
C PRO A 9 -8.20 -32.92 -34.31
N PRO A 10 -6.96 -33.40 -34.09
CA PRO A 10 -6.32 -33.36 -32.79
C PRO A 10 -5.92 -31.94 -32.41
N PRO A 11 -5.84 -31.58 -31.09
CA PRO A 11 -5.38 -30.29 -30.66
C PRO A 11 -3.89 -30.17 -30.94
N GLY A 12 -3.51 -29.13 -31.71
CA GLY A 12 -2.14 -28.74 -31.94
C GLY A 12 -1.49 -28.30 -30.62
N GLY A 13 -0.43 -29.01 -30.27
CA GLY A 13 0.42 -28.62 -29.15
C GLY A 13 1.38 -27.48 -29.53
N ALA A 14 1.93 -26.89 -28.48
CA ALA A 14 3.06 -25.98 -28.46
C ALA A 14 2.79 -24.55 -29.00
N ASP A 15 2.24 -23.67 -28.12
CA ASP A 15 2.70 -22.29 -27.94
C ASP A 15 1.95 -21.61 -26.76
N ALA A 16 2.04 -22.20 -25.58
CA ALA A 16 1.49 -21.62 -24.34
C ALA A 16 2.59 -21.24 -23.34
N LEU A 17 3.74 -20.75 -23.84
CA LEU A 17 4.84 -20.24 -23.00
C LEU A 17 5.38 -18.93 -23.57
N ALA A 18 4.55 -17.89 -23.66
CA ALA A 18 5.02 -16.53 -23.95
C ALA A 18 4.01 -15.47 -23.50
N HIS A 19 3.60 -15.48 -22.24
CA HIS A 19 3.07 -14.28 -21.58
C HIS A 19 3.54 -14.28 -20.13
N VAL A 20 4.86 -14.12 -19.96
CA VAL A 20 5.39 -13.47 -18.77
C VAL A 20 4.98 -12.00 -18.93
N PRO A 21 4.15 -11.42 -18.05
CA PRO A 21 3.88 -10.00 -18.12
C PRO A 21 5.23 -9.30 -18.04
N ALA A 22 5.52 -8.45 -19.03
CA ALA A 22 6.61 -7.51 -18.95
C ALA A 22 6.55 -6.85 -17.57
N GLY A 23 7.69 -6.77 -16.88
CA GLY A 23 7.80 -6.26 -15.50
C GLY A 23 6.96 -5.00 -15.26
N PRO A 24 6.67 -4.65 -14.01
CA PRO A 24 5.70 -3.63 -13.66
C PRO A 24 5.90 -2.40 -14.55
N PRO A 25 4.79 -1.79 -15.06
CA PRO A 25 4.90 -0.65 -15.97
C PRO A 25 5.81 0.37 -15.32
N GLU A 26 6.82 0.83 -16.07
CA GLU A 26 7.75 1.87 -15.61
C GLU A 26 6.91 3.04 -15.09
N LEU A 27 6.81 3.14 -13.77
CA LEU A 27 6.17 4.26 -13.08
C LEU A 27 7.12 5.46 -13.23
N ARG A 28 7.19 5.98 -14.45
CA ARG A 28 7.86 7.26 -14.70
C ARG A 28 7.09 8.31 -13.93
N GLY A 29 7.69 8.83 -12.87
CA GLY A 29 7.25 10.01 -12.13
C GLY A 29 7.26 11.26 -13.02
N GLY A 30 6.45 11.24 -14.08
CA GLY A 30 6.12 12.40 -14.88
C GLY A 30 4.98 13.10 -14.16
N VAL A 31 5.12 14.40 -13.89
CA VAL A 31 4.00 15.29 -13.59
C VAL A 31 2.93 14.99 -14.64
N ARG A 32 1.89 14.25 -14.26
CA ARG A 32 0.70 14.12 -15.11
C ARG A 32 0.23 15.55 -15.34
N ALA A 33 0.16 15.97 -16.60
CA ALA A 33 -0.61 17.14 -17.00
C ALA A 33 -2.07 16.80 -16.69
N GLY A 34 -2.43 16.90 -15.40
CA GLY A 34 -3.74 16.53 -14.88
C GLY A 34 -4.82 17.38 -15.54
N THR A 35 -6.03 16.83 -15.62
CA THR A 35 -7.20 17.57 -16.06
C THR A 35 -7.34 18.86 -15.23
N LEU A 36 -8.08 19.85 -15.76
CA LEU A 36 -8.34 21.08 -15.01
C LEU A 36 -9.01 20.75 -13.65
N GLY A 37 -9.87 19.72 -13.61
CA GLY A 37 -10.49 19.20 -12.39
C GLY A 37 -9.45 18.71 -11.36
N ALA A 38 -8.44 17.95 -11.78
CA ALA A 38 -7.37 17.48 -10.91
C ALA A 38 -6.54 18.63 -10.33
N ARG A 39 -6.23 19.65 -11.14
CA ARG A 39 -5.53 20.87 -10.65
C ARG A 39 -6.34 21.66 -9.64
N VAL A 40 -7.66 21.73 -9.81
CA VAL A 40 -8.56 22.38 -8.84
C VAL A 40 -8.65 21.56 -7.56
N ALA A 41 -8.75 20.23 -7.64
CA ALA A 41 -8.72 19.34 -6.49
C ALA A 41 -7.45 19.56 -5.66
N GLN A 42 -6.29 19.54 -6.31
CA GLN A 42 -5.00 19.77 -5.64
C GLN A 42 -4.95 21.14 -4.94
N ARG A 43 -5.46 22.23 -5.58
CA ARG A 43 -5.52 23.56 -4.93
C ARG A 43 -6.42 23.57 -3.69
N ILE A 44 -7.53 22.83 -3.71
CA ILE A 44 -8.42 22.68 -2.55
C ILE A 44 -7.70 21.93 -1.43
N GLU A 45 -7.04 20.81 -1.74
CA GLU A 45 -6.25 20.00 -0.80
C GLU A 45 -5.11 20.82 -0.19
N ASP A 46 -4.34 21.51 -1.02
CA ASP A 46 -3.26 22.40 -0.56
C ASP A 46 -3.79 23.52 0.36
N GLY A 47 -5.00 24.02 0.06
CA GLY A 47 -5.68 25.00 0.91
C GLY A 47 -6.05 24.43 2.28
N ILE A 48 -6.55 23.18 2.33
CA ILE A 48 -6.87 22.46 3.57
C ILE A 48 -5.59 22.24 4.39
N VAL A 49 -4.53 21.73 3.75
CA VAL A 49 -3.23 21.48 4.39
C VAL A 49 -2.66 22.76 4.98
N ARG A 50 -2.58 23.86 4.19
CA ARG A 50 -2.06 25.15 4.65
C ARG A 50 -2.87 25.77 5.79
N SER A 51 -4.17 25.51 5.86
CA SER A 51 -5.04 25.99 6.95
C SER A 51 -5.03 25.10 8.20
N GLY A 52 -4.15 24.09 8.25
CA GLY A 52 -3.99 23.20 9.41
C GLY A 52 -5.15 22.24 9.62
N TRP A 53 -5.77 21.76 8.53
CA TRP A 53 -6.83 20.74 8.57
C TRP A 53 -8.02 21.11 9.47
N PRO A 54 -8.76 22.19 9.19
CA PRO A 54 -9.87 22.63 10.03
C PRO A 54 -11.09 21.70 9.84
N VAL A 55 -11.04 20.51 10.42
CA VAL A 55 -12.09 19.50 10.31
C VAL A 55 -13.45 20.08 10.72
N GLY A 56 -14.48 19.83 9.92
CA GLY A 56 -15.83 20.35 10.12
C GLY A 56 -16.07 21.76 9.55
N ARG A 57 -15.03 22.49 9.14
CA ARG A 57 -15.16 23.81 8.52
C ARG A 57 -15.68 23.71 7.10
N SER A 58 -16.60 24.61 6.72
CA SER A 58 -17.05 24.79 5.34
C SER A 58 -15.99 25.52 4.51
N LEU A 59 -15.70 25.01 3.32
CA LEU A 59 -14.88 25.67 2.30
C LEU A 59 -15.72 26.56 1.36
N GLY A 60 -17.05 26.49 1.48
CA GLY A 60 -18.01 27.25 0.70
C GLY A 60 -18.98 26.36 -0.08
N SER A 61 -20.02 27.00 -0.63
CA SER A 61 -21.01 26.40 -1.52
C SER A 61 -20.42 26.04 -2.89
N GLU A 62 -21.15 25.23 -3.67
CA GLU A 62 -20.76 24.89 -5.06
C GLU A 62 -20.52 26.16 -5.91
N GLN A 63 -21.36 27.17 -5.75
CA GLN A 63 -21.23 28.43 -6.48
C GLN A 63 -20.00 29.24 -6.04
N GLU A 64 -19.80 29.43 -4.75
CA GLU A 64 -18.63 30.14 -4.21
C GLU A 64 -17.30 29.48 -4.61
N LEU A 65 -17.27 28.15 -4.68
CA LEU A 65 -16.09 27.44 -5.14
C LEU A 65 -15.85 27.58 -6.64
N GLN A 66 -16.93 27.60 -7.48
CA GLN A 66 -16.81 27.90 -8.91
C GLN A 66 -16.20 29.27 -9.13
N ASP A 67 -16.74 30.30 -8.44
CA ASP A 67 -16.30 31.70 -8.56
C ASP A 67 -14.85 31.87 -8.08
N ARG A 68 -14.49 31.24 -6.93
CA ARG A 68 -13.14 31.29 -6.35
C ARG A 68 -12.08 30.66 -7.23
N HIS A 69 -12.40 29.55 -7.89
CA HIS A 69 -11.45 28.82 -8.74
C HIS A 69 -11.57 29.20 -10.23
N GLY A 70 -12.55 29.98 -10.61
CA GLY A 70 -12.76 30.43 -12.00
C GLY A 70 -13.08 29.30 -12.96
N VAL A 71 -13.90 28.30 -12.53
CA VAL A 71 -14.14 27.08 -13.29
C VAL A 71 -15.62 26.76 -13.48
N SER A 72 -15.92 26.01 -14.54
CA SER A 72 -17.29 25.54 -14.79
C SER A 72 -17.75 24.53 -13.73
N LYS A 73 -19.06 24.37 -13.59
CA LYS A 73 -19.71 23.41 -12.70
C LYS A 73 -19.23 21.96 -12.94
N SER A 74 -18.99 21.57 -14.19
CA SER A 74 -18.50 20.24 -14.53
C SER A 74 -17.10 20.00 -14.01
N VAL A 75 -16.20 20.98 -14.17
CA VAL A 75 -14.81 20.92 -13.67
C VAL A 75 -14.78 20.91 -12.15
N LEU A 76 -15.60 21.76 -11.49
CA LEU A 76 -15.67 21.75 -10.03
C LEU A 76 -16.19 20.40 -9.50
N ARG A 77 -17.21 19.81 -10.13
CA ARG A 77 -17.74 18.49 -9.73
C ARG A 77 -16.70 17.37 -9.88
N GLU A 78 -15.87 17.44 -10.92
CA GLU A 78 -14.73 16.53 -11.06
C GLU A 78 -13.75 16.73 -9.90
N ALA A 79 -13.37 17.96 -9.60
CA ALA A 79 -12.48 18.29 -8.49
C ALA A 79 -13.04 17.84 -7.14
N VAL A 80 -14.31 18.11 -6.85
CA VAL A 80 -14.98 17.68 -5.61
C VAL A 80 -14.97 16.15 -5.48
N ARG A 81 -15.23 15.42 -6.57
CA ARG A 81 -15.16 13.94 -6.53
C ARG A 81 -13.76 13.45 -6.15
N LEU A 82 -12.70 14.07 -6.68
CA LEU A 82 -11.32 13.73 -6.32
C LEU A 82 -11.03 14.01 -4.85
N VAL A 83 -11.42 15.20 -4.36
CA VAL A 83 -11.26 15.59 -2.95
C VAL A 83 -12.04 14.68 -2.00
N GLU A 84 -13.28 14.29 -2.38
CA GLU A 84 -14.08 13.31 -1.66
C GLU A 84 -13.45 11.90 -1.70
N HIS A 85 -12.86 11.54 -2.84
CA HIS A 85 -12.13 10.28 -3.02
C HIS A 85 -10.93 10.19 -2.08
N HIS A 86 -10.16 11.26 -1.95
CA HIS A 86 -9.04 11.35 -1.02
C HIS A 86 -9.49 11.48 0.45
N GLY A 87 -10.79 11.58 0.71
CA GLY A 87 -11.36 11.63 2.06
C GLY A 87 -11.10 12.93 2.82
N VAL A 88 -10.60 13.98 2.17
CA VAL A 88 -10.19 15.23 2.82
C VAL A 88 -11.31 16.26 2.96
N ALA A 89 -12.35 16.16 2.16
CA ALA A 89 -13.57 16.95 2.33
C ALA A 89 -14.78 16.22 1.71
N ARG A 90 -16.00 16.63 2.10
CA ARG A 90 -17.26 16.05 1.64
C ARG A 90 -18.28 17.13 1.33
N MET A 91 -18.99 16.98 0.19
CA MET A 91 -20.10 17.86 -0.18
C MET A 91 -21.36 17.51 0.64
N ARG A 92 -21.94 18.50 1.33
CA ARG A 92 -23.23 18.40 2.01
C ARG A 92 -24.27 19.14 1.20
N ARG A 93 -25.45 18.53 1.02
CA ARG A 93 -26.59 19.09 0.30
C ARG A 93 -27.54 19.83 1.24
N GLY A 94 -28.35 20.74 0.71
CA GLY A 94 -29.41 21.44 1.44
C GLY A 94 -29.01 22.84 1.93
N PRO A 95 -29.92 23.51 2.68
CA PRO A 95 -29.64 24.82 3.29
C PRO A 95 -28.40 24.75 4.18
N GLY A 96 -27.45 25.67 4.03
CA GLY A 96 -26.18 25.63 4.71
C GLY A 96 -25.22 24.54 4.19
N GLY A 97 -25.52 23.93 3.03
CA GLY A 97 -24.67 22.97 2.35
C GLY A 97 -23.39 23.60 1.79
N GLY A 98 -22.47 22.74 1.34
CA GLY A 98 -21.18 23.16 0.80
C GLY A 98 -20.15 22.06 0.96
N LEU A 99 -18.90 22.35 0.63
CA LEU A 99 -17.78 21.41 0.80
C LEU A 99 -17.19 21.56 2.20
N PHE A 100 -17.26 20.50 3.01
CA PHE A 100 -16.79 20.49 4.41
C PHE A 100 -15.54 19.65 4.54
N VAL A 101 -14.53 20.16 5.26
CA VAL A 101 -13.30 19.44 5.57
C VAL A 101 -13.60 18.23 6.46
N THR A 102 -13.03 17.08 6.11
CA THR A 102 -13.13 15.82 6.88
C THR A 102 -11.74 15.38 7.34
N ALA A 103 -11.68 14.58 8.40
CA ALA A 103 -10.48 13.85 8.74
C ALA A 103 -10.30 12.71 7.73
N PRO A 104 -9.14 12.59 7.06
CA PRO A 104 -8.90 11.48 6.16
C PRO A 104 -8.77 10.17 6.95
N ASP A 105 -9.26 9.09 6.35
CA ASP A 105 -9.16 7.71 6.87
C ASP A 105 -8.11 6.94 6.06
N VAL A 106 -7.25 6.20 6.75
CA VAL A 106 -6.21 5.37 6.12
C VAL A 106 -6.80 4.13 5.42
N ALA A 107 -7.91 3.59 5.93
CA ALA A 107 -8.41 2.29 5.51
C ALA A 107 -8.78 2.20 4.00
N PRO A 108 -9.41 3.21 3.36
CA PRO A 108 -9.64 3.16 1.92
C PRO A 108 -8.35 3.13 1.11
N ALA A 109 -7.36 3.97 1.46
CA ALA A 109 -6.07 4.01 0.77
C ALA A 109 -5.30 2.69 0.96
N ALA A 110 -5.27 2.15 2.19
CA ALA A 110 -4.63 0.88 2.49
C ALA A 110 -5.24 -0.29 1.71
N ARG A 111 -6.59 -0.36 1.61
CA ARG A 111 -7.26 -1.38 0.78
C ARG A 111 -6.89 -1.28 -0.69
N ALA A 112 -6.87 -0.08 -1.24
CA ALA A 112 -6.48 0.12 -2.64
C ALA A 112 -5.01 -0.26 -2.89
N MET A 113 -4.11 0.02 -1.94
CA MET A 113 -2.71 -0.40 -1.99
C MET A 113 -2.57 -1.92 -1.96
N VAL A 114 -3.28 -2.60 -1.07
CA VAL A 114 -3.30 -4.07 -1.02
C VAL A 114 -3.79 -4.65 -2.35
N THR A 115 -4.82 -4.06 -2.94
CA THR A 115 -5.31 -4.45 -4.28
C THR A 115 -4.24 -4.27 -5.36
N TYR A 116 -3.54 -3.15 -5.35
CA TYR A 116 -2.45 -2.90 -6.29
C TYR A 116 -1.28 -3.87 -6.09
N LEU A 117 -0.87 -4.09 -4.84
CA LEU A 117 0.22 -5.02 -4.51
C LEU A 117 -0.11 -6.46 -4.93
N ASP A 118 -1.37 -6.86 -4.78
CA ASP A 118 -1.84 -8.15 -5.27
C ASP A 118 -1.80 -8.24 -6.80
N TYR A 119 -2.24 -7.19 -7.49
CA TYR A 119 -2.20 -7.08 -8.94
C TYR A 119 -0.77 -7.19 -9.51
N VAL A 120 0.21 -6.54 -8.90
CA VAL A 120 1.61 -6.60 -9.36
C VAL A 120 2.33 -7.89 -8.96
N GLY A 121 1.63 -8.81 -8.30
CA GLY A 121 2.15 -10.13 -7.97
C GLY A 121 3.12 -10.13 -6.78
N THR A 122 2.92 -9.25 -5.80
CA THR A 122 3.71 -9.24 -4.55
C THR A 122 3.79 -10.64 -3.94
N THR A 123 4.98 -11.09 -3.64
CA THR A 123 5.23 -12.41 -3.04
C THR A 123 5.13 -12.36 -1.51
N VAL A 124 5.10 -13.55 -0.88
CA VAL A 124 5.21 -13.65 0.59
C VAL A 124 6.57 -13.12 1.04
N ASP A 125 7.64 -13.37 0.26
CA ASP A 125 8.97 -12.87 0.58
C ASP A 125 9.02 -11.34 0.56
N ASP A 126 8.48 -10.70 -0.49
CA ASP A 126 8.40 -9.24 -0.57
C ASP A 126 7.68 -8.63 0.63
N LEU A 127 6.57 -9.26 1.05
CA LEU A 127 5.79 -8.82 2.20
C LEU A 127 6.60 -8.93 3.49
N ILE A 128 7.21 -10.09 3.74
CA ILE A 128 7.96 -10.34 4.98
C ILE A 128 9.24 -9.52 5.03
N ASP A 129 9.95 -9.35 3.91
CA ASP A 129 11.11 -8.46 3.83
C ASP A 129 10.74 -7.03 4.21
N ALA A 130 9.61 -6.51 3.72
CA ALA A 130 9.13 -5.17 4.10
C ALA A 130 8.78 -5.10 5.59
N ARG A 131 8.16 -6.12 6.18
CA ARG A 131 7.86 -6.20 7.61
C ARG A 131 9.13 -6.25 8.45
N LEU A 132 10.11 -7.07 8.07
CA LEU A 132 11.42 -7.19 8.73
C LEU A 132 12.24 -5.90 8.70
N LEU A 133 11.99 -5.00 7.74
CA LEU A 133 12.65 -3.70 7.67
C LEU A 133 11.94 -2.64 8.51
N LEU A 134 10.61 -2.63 8.56
CA LEU A 134 9.85 -1.52 9.14
C LEU A 134 9.41 -1.77 10.59
N GLU A 135 8.95 -2.97 10.91
CA GLU A 135 8.42 -3.27 12.24
C GLU A 135 9.49 -3.23 13.35
N PRO A 136 10.76 -3.65 13.12
CA PRO A 136 11.81 -3.46 14.11
C PRO A 136 12.07 -1.99 14.46
N CYS A 137 11.93 -1.08 13.48
CA CYS A 137 12.03 0.36 13.74
C CYS A 137 10.92 0.82 14.71
N ALA A 138 9.72 0.28 14.55
CA ALA A 138 8.60 0.57 15.45
C ALA A 138 8.85 0.02 16.86
N VAL A 139 9.36 -1.22 16.96
CA VAL A 139 9.70 -1.85 18.26
C VAL A 139 10.73 -1.05 19.03
N VAL A 140 11.83 -0.61 18.38
CA VAL A 140 12.87 0.22 19.01
C VAL A 140 12.27 1.53 19.52
N LEU A 141 11.56 2.26 18.66
CA LEU A 141 10.94 3.54 19.02
C LEU A 141 9.85 3.37 20.09
N ALA A 142 9.06 2.31 20.05
CA ALA A 142 8.07 2.03 21.08
C ALA A 142 8.72 1.76 22.44
N SER A 143 9.81 0.97 22.48
CA SER A 143 10.56 0.71 23.72
C SER A 143 11.11 1.99 24.34
N GLU A 144 11.64 2.92 23.52
CA GLU A 144 12.19 4.18 23.98
C GLU A 144 11.13 5.16 24.50
N ARG A 145 9.88 5.03 24.05
CA ARG A 145 8.78 5.98 24.32
C ARG A 145 7.68 5.39 25.16
N LEU A 146 7.85 4.17 25.65
CA LEU A 146 6.82 3.43 26.36
C LEU A 146 6.41 4.14 27.65
N THR A 147 5.12 4.36 27.82
CA THR A 147 4.50 4.90 29.03
C THR A 147 3.77 3.82 29.80
N GLU A 148 3.34 4.10 31.03
CA GLU A 148 2.51 3.16 31.80
C GLU A 148 1.18 2.84 31.09
N GLU A 149 0.60 3.83 30.38
CA GLU A 149 -0.60 3.61 29.54
C GLU A 149 -0.30 2.66 28.42
N GLY A 150 0.86 2.80 27.76
CA GLY A 150 1.33 1.89 26.71
C GLY A 150 1.51 0.46 27.24
N VAL A 151 2.08 0.29 28.42
CA VAL A 151 2.22 -1.03 29.08
C VAL A 151 0.83 -1.66 29.32
N ARG A 152 -0.12 -0.87 29.85
CA ARG A 152 -1.49 -1.36 30.04
C ARG A 152 -2.15 -1.77 28.75
N LEU A 153 -2.07 -0.92 27.73
CA LEU A 153 -2.60 -1.22 26.39
C LEU A 153 -2.06 -2.55 25.83
N LEU A 154 -0.72 -2.75 25.87
CA LEU A 154 -0.11 -3.98 25.36
C LEU A 154 -0.57 -5.22 26.13
N ARG A 155 -0.68 -5.14 27.44
CA ARG A 155 -1.18 -6.25 28.28
C ARG A 155 -2.64 -6.56 27.98
N ASP A 156 -3.49 -5.54 27.88
CA ASP A 156 -4.91 -5.71 27.54
C ASP A 156 -5.09 -6.36 26.18
N LEU A 157 -4.26 -6.01 25.19
CA LEU A 157 -4.27 -6.63 23.86
C LEU A 157 -3.89 -8.11 23.91
N LEU A 158 -2.86 -8.48 24.67
CA LEU A 158 -2.49 -9.90 24.88
C LEU A 158 -3.60 -10.70 25.55
N GLU A 159 -4.28 -10.12 26.56
CA GLU A 159 -5.43 -10.77 27.18
C GLU A 159 -6.61 -10.93 26.21
N GLN A 160 -6.90 -9.91 25.40
CA GLN A 160 -7.96 -9.99 24.38
C GLN A 160 -7.60 -11.06 23.33
N GLU A 161 -6.36 -11.12 22.89
CA GLU A 161 -5.88 -12.16 21.97
C GLU A 161 -6.06 -13.55 22.59
N ALA A 162 -5.65 -13.74 23.86
CA ALA A 162 -5.81 -14.99 24.56
C ALA A 162 -7.28 -15.45 24.67
N ARG A 163 -8.21 -14.53 24.94
CA ARG A 163 -9.66 -14.82 24.97
C ARG A 163 -10.19 -15.25 23.59
N ARG A 164 -9.75 -14.58 22.52
CA ARG A 164 -10.18 -14.87 21.13
C ARG A 164 -9.61 -16.17 20.56
N ARG A 165 -8.54 -16.74 21.14
CA ARG A 165 -7.97 -18.02 20.67
C ARG A 165 -8.98 -19.16 20.70
N ALA A 166 -9.90 -19.17 21.68
CA ALA A 166 -10.91 -20.19 21.83
C ALA A 166 -12.11 -20.02 20.89
N GLU A 167 -12.27 -18.84 20.27
CA GLU A 167 -13.40 -18.54 19.40
C GLU A 167 -13.18 -19.15 18.01
N PRO A 168 -14.22 -19.79 17.41
CA PRO A 168 -14.17 -20.23 16.03
C PRO A 168 -14.21 -18.97 15.14
N GLY A 169 -13.15 -18.73 14.42
CA GLY A 169 -13.06 -17.59 13.48
C GLY A 169 -11.67 -17.50 12.89
N ILE A 170 -11.58 -16.91 11.71
CA ILE A 170 -10.35 -16.68 11.00
C ILE A 170 -9.66 -15.46 11.60
N TRP A 171 -8.34 -15.38 11.45
CA TRP A 171 -7.48 -14.27 11.82
C TRP A 171 -8.14 -12.94 11.45
N SER A 172 -8.45 -12.12 12.44
CA SER A 172 -8.70 -10.70 12.21
C SER A 172 -7.48 -9.95 12.74
N GLN A 173 -7.02 -9.01 11.97
CA GLN A 173 -5.96 -8.02 12.24
C GLN A 173 -5.19 -8.27 13.54
N ASP A 174 -3.90 -8.47 13.44
CA ASP A 174 -3.01 -8.60 14.58
C ASP A 174 -2.84 -7.21 15.26
N PRO A 175 -3.50 -6.95 16.38
CA PRO A 175 -3.48 -5.64 16.99
C PRO A 175 -2.14 -5.30 17.67
N VAL A 176 -1.31 -6.31 17.97
CA VAL A 176 -0.02 -6.10 18.67
C VAL A 176 0.95 -5.34 17.79
N HIS A 177 1.13 -5.75 16.53
CA HIS A 177 2.02 -5.06 15.59
C HIS A 177 1.56 -3.61 15.34
N THR A 178 0.24 -3.41 15.14
CA THR A 178 -0.31 -2.06 14.96
C THR A 178 -0.12 -1.19 16.20
N ALA A 179 -0.36 -1.74 17.40
CA ALA A 179 -0.17 -1.02 18.67
C ALA A 179 1.30 -0.63 18.91
N LEU A 180 2.25 -1.51 18.60
CA LEU A 180 3.68 -1.18 18.67
C LEU A 180 4.03 -0.03 17.73
N CYS A 181 3.47 -0.03 16.51
CA CYS A 181 3.66 1.10 15.58
C CYS A 181 3.00 2.38 16.08
N GLU A 182 1.85 2.32 16.72
CA GLU A 182 1.19 3.49 17.32
C GLU A 182 2.03 4.05 18.49
N LEU A 183 2.52 3.19 19.39
CA LEU A 183 3.39 3.54 20.50
C LEU A 183 4.75 4.08 20.05
N SER A 184 5.22 3.72 18.85
CA SER A 184 6.42 4.31 18.25
C SER A 184 6.27 5.82 18.01
N GLY A 185 5.04 6.34 17.96
CA GLY A 185 4.74 7.73 17.64
C GLY A 185 5.11 8.12 16.20
N ASN A 186 5.36 7.16 15.31
CA ASN A 186 5.68 7.41 13.91
C ASN A 186 4.47 7.09 13.01
N PRO A 187 3.76 8.11 12.49
CA PRO A 187 2.57 7.89 11.66
C PRO A 187 2.83 7.11 10.37
N ALA A 188 4.05 7.18 9.82
CA ALA A 188 4.38 6.47 8.58
C ALA A 188 4.58 4.97 8.85
N LEU A 189 5.25 4.59 9.95
CA LEU A 189 5.35 3.20 10.38
C LEU A 189 3.96 2.61 10.63
N LEU A 190 3.09 3.33 11.34
CA LEU A 190 1.72 2.88 11.60
C LEU A 190 0.93 2.64 10.31
N ALA A 191 0.91 3.62 9.40
CA ALA A 191 0.16 3.50 8.15
C ALA A 191 0.69 2.37 7.25
N PHE A 192 2.01 2.19 7.18
CA PHE A 192 2.61 1.15 6.35
C PHE A 192 2.42 -0.24 6.96
N THR A 193 2.56 -0.37 8.28
CA THR A 193 2.26 -1.64 8.96
C THR A 193 0.79 -2.02 8.80
N GLU A 194 -0.14 -1.06 8.76
CA GLU A 194 -1.55 -1.36 8.47
C GLU A 194 -1.75 -1.94 7.05
N VAL A 195 -1.01 -1.46 6.05
CA VAL A 195 -1.01 -2.06 4.70
C VAL A 195 -0.43 -3.47 4.74
N LEU A 196 0.70 -3.66 5.44
CA LEU A 196 1.40 -4.95 5.53
C LEU A 196 0.58 -6.01 6.26
N THR A 197 -0.06 -5.65 7.39
CA THR A 197 -0.93 -6.57 8.13
C THR A 197 -2.16 -6.95 7.30
N ARG A 198 -2.80 -6.00 6.62
CA ARG A 198 -3.91 -6.29 5.68
C ARG A 198 -3.50 -7.22 4.54
N LEU A 199 -2.30 -7.05 3.99
CA LEU A 199 -1.77 -7.93 2.95
C LEU A 199 -1.45 -9.32 3.51
N THR A 200 -0.93 -9.40 4.75
CA THR A 200 -0.72 -10.66 5.47
C THR A 200 -2.05 -11.39 5.68
N ASP A 201 -3.07 -10.68 6.17
CA ASP A 201 -4.42 -11.23 6.34
C ASP A 201 -4.97 -11.74 5.02
N ARG A 202 -4.83 -10.97 3.95
CA ARG A 202 -5.26 -11.38 2.62
C ARG A 202 -4.59 -12.70 2.20
N TYR A 203 -3.29 -12.84 2.41
CA TYR A 203 -2.56 -14.07 2.07
C TYR A 203 -2.93 -15.24 2.99
N ALA A 204 -3.11 -15.00 4.28
CA ALA A 204 -3.57 -16.02 5.21
C ALA A 204 -4.97 -16.54 4.86
N HIS A 205 -5.84 -15.66 4.38
CA HIS A 205 -7.20 -16.00 4.02
C HIS A 205 -7.31 -16.77 2.69
N THR A 206 -6.35 -16.59 1.78
CA THR A 206 -6.25 -17.38 0.55
C THR A 206 -5.56 -18.73 0.76
N ALA A 207 -4.99 -18.96 1.95
CA ALA A 207 -4.34 -20.22 2.30
C ALA A 207 -5.32 -21.41 2.20
N ARG A 208 -4.81 -22.60 1.91
CA ARG A 208 -5.59 -23.85 1.93
C ARG A 208 -6.33 -23.95 3.25
N ARG A 209 -7.58 -24.46 3.21
CA ARG A 209 -8.39 -24.66 4.41
C ARG A 209 -7.61 -25.46 5.43
N ASN A 210 -7.14 -24.80 6.48
CA ASN A 210 -6.60 -25.46 7.62
C ASN A 210 -7.70 -26.16 8.41
N THR A 211 -7.39 -27.28 9.01
CA THR A 211 -8.26 -27.86 10.01
C THR A 211 -8.40 -26.89 11.18
N ARG A 212 -9.53 -26.96 11.90
CA ARG A 212 -9.74 -26.15 13.13
C ARG A 212 -8.58 -26.31 14.12
N ALA A 213 -8.02 -27.52 14.22
CA ALA A 213 -6.90 -27.80 15.10
C ALA A 213 -5.61 -27.08 14.69
N GLU A 214 -5.31 -26.99 13.38
CA GLU A 214 -4.17 -26.24 12.86
C GLU A 214 -4.33 -24.75 13.05
N ALA A 215 -5.52 -24.19 12.82
CA ALA A 215 -5.80 -22.78 13.07
C ALA A 215 -5.61 -22.42 14.56
N VAL A 216 -6.04 -23.25 15.48
CA VAL A 216 -5.84 -23.06 16.93
C VAL A 216 -4.35 -23.09 17.27
N ARG A 217 -3.61 -24.11 16.78
CA ARG A 217 -2.14 -24.20 17.03
C ARG A 217 -1.40 -22.96 16.53
N ASN A 218 -1.72 -22.48 15.33
CA ASN A 218 -1.06 -21.31 14.76
C ASN A 218 -1.35 -20.04 15.60
N LYS A 219 -2.58 -19.89 16.08
CA LYS A 219 -2.94 -18.79 17.01
C LYS A 219 -2.17 -18.91 18.35
N GLU A 220 -1.94 -20.12 18.84
CA GLU A 220 -1.16 -20.34 20.07
C GLU A 220 0.31 -19.99 19.87
N VAL A 221 0.90 -20.36 18.72
CA VAL A 221 2.30 -20.02 18.39
C VAL A 221 2.43 -18.50 18.28
N ALA A 222 1.63 -17.86 17.46
CA ALA A 222 1.64 -16.42 17.29
C ALA A 222 1.49 -15.67 18.62
N GLY A 223 0.52 -16.07 19.46
CA GLY A 223 0.30 -15.41 20.73
C GLY A 223 1.43 -15.60 21.76
N ARG A 224 2.18 -16.70 21.69
CA ARG A 224 3.43 -16.83 22.52
C ARG A 224 4.50 -15.87 22.03
N SER A 225 4.66 -15.73 20.71
CA SER A 225 5.63 -14.80 20.14
C SER A 225 5.25 -13.34 20.44
N HIS A 226 3.95 -12.98 20.33
CA HIS A 226 3.47 -11.65 20.71
C HIS A 226 3.72 -11.34 22.20
N ALA A 227 3.45 -12.29 23.10
CA ALA A 227 3.73 -12.12 24.52
C ALA A 227 5.23 -11.87 24.76
N ALA A 228 6.10 -12.65 24.11
CA ALA A 228 7.55 -12.50 24.26
C ALA A 228 8.07 -11.16 23.68
N ILE A 229 7.51 -10.68 22.55
CA ILE A 229 7.82 -9.36 21.99
C ILE A 229 7.42 -8.27 22.97
N VAL A 230 6.17 -8.30 23.48
CA VAL A 230 5.65 -7.31 24.43
C VAL A 230 6.45 -7.28 25.73
N GLU A 231 6.79 -8.46 26.29
CA GLU A 231 7.65 -8.53 27.48
C GLU A 231 9.02 -7.88 27.26
N ALA A 232 9.66 -8.15 26.11
CA ALA A 232 10.95 -7.59 25.78
C ALA A 232 10.87 -6.07 25.57
N VAL A 233 9.79 -5.57 24.94
CA VAL A 233 9.52 -4.13 24.78
C VAL A 233 9.32 -3.46 26.13
N ILE A 234 8.54 -4.05 27.04
CA ILE A 234 8.30 -3.52 28.40
C ILE A 234 9.59 -3.52 29.21
N ALA A 235 10.43 -4.52 29.04
CA ALA A 235 11.74 -4.59 29.71
C ALA A 235 12.79 -3.63 29.12
N GLY A 236 12.52 -2.97 28.00
CA GLY A 236 13.47 -2.13 27.28
C GLY A 236 14.56 -2.93 26.56
N ASP A 237 14.43 -4.27 26.45
CA ASP A 237 15.35 -5.14 25.74
C ASP A 237 15.05 -5.16 24.24
N THR A 238 15.50 -4.10 23.56
CA THR A 238 15.25 -3.93 22.10
C THR A 238 15.92 -5.02 21.27
N GLY A 239 17.04 -5.56 21.73
CA GLY A 239 17.74 -6.66 21.03
C GLY A 239 16.91 -7.95 21.03
N ARG A 240 16.39 -8.33 22.20
CA ARG A 240 15.49 -9.48 22.35
C ARG A 240 14.17 -9.26 21.59
N ALA A 241 13.58 -8.07 21.71
CA ALA A 241 12.35 -7.73 21.02
C ALA A 241 12.50 -7.86 19.49
N TYR A 242 13.62 -7.38 18.92
CA TYR A 242 13.97 -7.55 17.51
C TYR A 242 14.11 -9.04 17.14
N ALA A 243 14.86 -9.82 17.91
CA ALA A 243 15.13 -11.22 17.59
C ALA A 243 13.82 -12.04 17.57
N VAL A 244 12.98 -11.88 18.59
CA VAL A 244 11.69 -12.57 18.68
C VAL A 244 10.73 -12.13 17.58
N LEU A 245 10.68 -10.84 17.26
CA LEU A 245 9.88 -10.32 16.14
C LEU A 245 10.34 -10.93 14.82
N ALA A 246 11.65 -10.97 14.56
CA ALA A 246 12.18 -11.54 13.32
C ALA A 246 11.86 -13.03 13.20
N GLU A 247 12.00 -13.80 14.28
CA GLU A 247 11.63 -15.21 14.33
C GLU A 247 10.13 -15.41 14.06
N HIS A 248 9.27 -14.65 14.72
CA HIS A 248 7.83 -14.64 14.50
C HIS A 248 7.45 -14.38 13.03
N LEU A 249 8.08 -13.38 12.40
CA LEU A 249 7.82 -13.06 10.99
C LEU A 249 8.29 -14.15 10.03
N HIS A 250 9.43 -14.79 10.32
CA HIS A 250 9.91 -15.94 9.54
C HIS A 250 9.02 -17.18 9.70
N GLU A 251 8.50 -17.45 10.90
CA GLU A 251 7.51 -18.52 11.13
C GLU A 251 6.23 -18.26 10.33
N ALA A 252 5.73 -17.02 10.36
CA ALA A 252 4.58 -16.61 9.57
C ALA A 252 4.83 -16.75 8.06
N ALA A 253 6.02 -16.39 7.57
CA ALA A 253 6.44 -16.59 6.18
C ALA A 253 6.43 -18.06 5.79
N GLY A 254 7.02 -18.93 6.62
CA GLY A 254 7.04 -20.39 6.40
C GLY A 254 5.63 -20.93 6.26
N TRP A 255 4.76 -20.59 7.21
CA TRP A 255 3.37 -21.03 7.18
C TRP A 255 2.61 -20.52 5.95
N LEU A 256 2.76 -19.23 5.59
CA LEU A 256 2.12 -18.65 4.42
C LEU A 256 2.57 -19.33 3.11
N LYS A 257 3.87 -19.64 2.97
CA LYS A 257 4.42 -20.33 1.79
C LYS A 257 3.90 -21.75 1.65
N GLU A 258 3.85 -22.51 2.76
CA GLU A 258 3.39 -23.89 2.77
C GLU A 258 1.89 -24.01 2.47
N ASN A 259 1.11 -23.01 2.86
CA ASN A 259 -0.34 -23.08 2.79
C ASN A 259 -0.95 -22.25 1.66
N ARG A 260 -0.16 -21.37 0.99
CA ARG A 260 -0.66 -20.58 -0.13
C ARG A 260 -0.87 -21.48 -1.36
N PRO A 261 -2.08 -21.59 -1.91
CA PRO A 261 -2.29 -22.27 -3.18
C PRO A 261 -1.57 -21.50 -4.30
N GLY A 262 -1.00 -22.22 -5.27
CA GLY A 262 -0.28 -21.63 -6.41
C GLY A 262 -1.15 -20.78 -7.35
N THR A 263 -2.45 -20.75 -7.13
CA THR A 263 -3.42 -19.89 -7.79
C THR A 263 -4.30 -19.22 -6.74
N GLN A 264 -4.49 -17.93 -6.89
CA GLN A 264 -5.27 -17.11 -5.95
C GLN A 264 -6.70 -17.63 -5.81
N GLY A 265 -7.10 -18.02 -4.61
CA GLY A 265 -8.47 -18.47 -4.31
C GLY A 265 -9.41 -17.32 -3.92
N PRO A 266 -10.74 -17.50 -4.00
CA PRO A 266 -11.71 -16.45 -3.70
C PRO A 266 -11.74 -16.05 -2.23
N ILE A 267 -11.69 -14.74 -1.94
CA ILE A 267 -11.62 -14.14 -0.59
C ILE A 267 -12.95 -13.51 -0.14
N ALA A 268 -13.86 -13.30 -1.09
CA ALA A 268 -15.04 -12.45 -0.92
C ALA A 268 -15.92 -12.72 0.29
N TRP A 269 -16.00 -13.96 0.74
CA TRP A 269 -16.95 -14.33 1.78
C TRP A 269 -16.47 -13.98 3.22
N GLN A 270 -15.22 -13.62 3.40
CA GLN A 270 -14.66 -13.32 4.73
C GLN A 270 -14.88 -11.86 5.15
N LEU A 271 -15.12 -10.97 4.20
CA LEU A 271 -15.69 -9.65 4.49
C LEU A 271 -17.13 -9.76 5.00
N LEU A 272 -17.80 -10.91 4.82
CA LEU A 272 -19.14 -11.20 5.31
C LEU A 272 -19.22 -11.32 6.84
N GLU A 273 -18.16 -11.68 7.51
CA GLU A 273 -18.14 -11.87 8.96
C GLU A 273 -17.84 -10.57 9.72
N ALA A 274 -17.49 -9.48 9.02
CA ALA A 274 -17.37 -8.17 9.64
C ALA A 274 -18.78 -7.65 9.99
N PRO A 275 -19.09 -7.44 11.28
CA PRO A 275 -20.39 -6.89 11.69
C PRO A 275 -20.62 -5.55 11.00
N GLY A 276 -21.64 -5.46 10.12
CA GLY A 276 -22.00 -4.24 9.40
C GLY A 276 -21.49 -4.11 7.96
N ALA A 277 -20.85 -5.12 7.38
CA ALA A 277 -20.46 -5.11 5.97
C ALA A 277 -21.70 -5.00 5.06
N LYS A 278 -21.67 -4.06 4.09
CA LYS A 278 -22.76 -3.89 3.15
C LYS A 278 -22.72 -4.97 2.07
N LEU A 279 -23.87 -5.42 1.60
CA LEU A 279 -23.98 -6.41 0.53
C LEU A 279 -23.25 -5.96 -0.74
N SER A 280 -23.18 -4.67 -1.04
CA SER A 280 -22.42 -4.11 -2.16
C SER A 280 -20.90 -4.29 -2.01
N GLU A 281 -20.37 -4.18 -0.81
CA GLU A 281 -18.94 -4.41 -0.52
C GLU A 281 -18.59 -5.89 -0.74
N LEU A 282 -19.49 -6.79 -0.36
CA LEU A 282 -19.34 -8.22 -0.57
C LEU A 282 -19.34 -8.61 -2.04
N VAL A 283 -20.27 -8.04 -2.81
CA VAL A 283 -20.35 -8.29 -4.26
C VAL A 283 -19.10 -7.73 -4.93
N ALA A 284 -18.63 -6.54 -4.55
CA ALA A 284 -17.40 -5.96 -5.08
C ALA A 284 -16.19 -6.86 -4.79
N ALA A 285 -16.05 -7.35 -3.56
CA ALA A 285 -14.98 -8.26 -3.18
C ALA A 285 -15.02 -9.59 -3.98
N ARG A 286 -16.21 -10.19 -4.15
CA ARG A 286 -16.36 -11.39 -4.98
C ARG A 286 -15.97 -11.18 -6.44
N ILE A 287 -16.29 -10.02 -7.00
CA ILE A 287 -15.88 -9.66 -8.37
C ILE A 287 -14.37 -9.51 -8.44
N GLN A 288 -13.77 -8.80 -7.47
CA GLN A 288 -12.32 -8.63 -7.38
C GLN A 288 -11.60 -9.98 -7.27
N ASP A 289 -12.09 -10.89 -6.45
CA ASP A 289 -11.52 -12.23 -6.29
C ASP A 289 -11.60 -13.05 -7.58
N ALA A 290 -12.71 -12.94 -8.31
CA ALA A 290 -12.85 -13.59 -9.61
C ALA A 290 -11.84 -13.04 -10.63
N ILE A 291 -11.61 -11.72 -10.63
CA ILE A 291 -10.58 -11.07 -11.46
C ILE A 291 -9.19 -11.57 -11.09
N ALA A 292 -8.88 -11.63 -9.79
CA ALA A 292 -7.59 -12.07 -9.31
C ALA A 292 -7.33 -13.55 -9.60
N ALA A 293 -8.34 -14.42 -9.40
CA ALA A 293 -8.25 -15.84 -9.72
C ALA A 293 -8.02 -16.12 -11.22
N ASP A 294 -8.46 -15.22 -12.08
CA ASP A 294 -8.28 -15.27 -13.54
C ASP A 294 -6.98 -14.57 -14.00
N GLY A 295 -6.09 -14.20 -13.05
CA GLY A 295 -4.80 -13.58 -13.34
C GLY A 295 -4.89 -12.13 -13.85
N TRP A 296 -5.91 -11.37 -13.43
CA TRP A 296 -6.11 -9.97 -13.83
C TRP A 296 -6.13 -9.76 -15.37
N PRO A 297 -7.10 -10.30 -16.07
CA PRO A 297 -7.17 -10.20 -17.53
C PRO A 297 -7.56 -8.76 -17.94
N VAL A 298 -6.62 -7.84 -17.87
CA VAL A 298 -6.83 -6.42 -18.19
C VAL A 298 -7.36 -6.27 -19.62
N GLY A 299 -8.46 -5.53 -19.77
CA GLY A 299 -9.14 -5.36 -21.05
C GLY A 299 -10.22 -6.42 -21.34
N ALA A 300 -10.31 -7.47 -20.55
CA ALA A 300 -11.38 -8.47 -20.70
C ALA A 300 -12.70 -7.96 -20.12
N LEU A 301 -13.81 -8.44 -20.70
CA LEU A 301 -15.16 -8.22 -20.20
C LEU A 301 -15.59 -9.39 -19.33
N LEU A 302 -15.92 -9.11 -18.07
CA LEU A 302 -16.43 -10.11 -17.11
C LEU A 302 -17.88 -10.54 -17.40
N GLY A 303 -18.63 -9.75 -18.14
CA GLY A 303 -20.01 -9.97 -18.51
C GLY A 303 -20.81 -8.68 -18.56
N SER A 304 -22.02 -8.75 -19.12
CA SER A 304 -22.99 -7.66 -19.11
C SER A 304 -23.56 -7.42 -17.71
N GLU A 305 -24.30 -6.32 -17.51
CA GLU A 305 -25.03 -6.07 -16.23
C GLU A 305 -25.96 -7.24 -15.91
N ALA A 306 -26.64 -7.82 -16.91
CA ALA A 306 -27.55 -8.95 -16.72
C ALA A 306 -26.80 -10.22 -16.28
N ASP A 307 -25.68 -10.55 -16.93
CA ASP A 307 -24.86 -11.71 -16.55
C ASP A 307 -24.31 -11.62 -15.13
N LEU A 308 -23.92 -10.40 -14.71
CA LEU A 308 -23.41 -10.16 -13.37
C LEU A 308 -24.51 -10.24 -12.30
N LEU A 309 -25.73 -9.74 -12.60
CA LEU A 309 -26.88 -9.89 -11.71
C LEU A 309 -27.21 -11.35 -11.46
N ASP A 310 -27.21 -12.16 -12.52
CA ASP A 310 -27.47 -13.59 -12.43
C ASP A 310 -26.35 -14.34 -11.70
N ARG A 311 -25.08 -14.09 -12.08
CA ARG A 311 -23.89 -14.74 -11.49
C ARG A 311 -23.76 -14.50 -10.00
N TYR A 312 -24.03 -13.27 -9.53
CA TYR A 312 -23.85 -12.88 -8.12
C TYR A 312 -25.16 -12.89 -7.33
N GLY A 313 -26.30 -13.20 -7.93
CA GLY A 313 -27.61 -13.32 -7.26
C GLY A 313 -28.01 -12.03 -6.53
N THR A 314 -27.80 -10.85 -7.15
CA THR A 314 -27.96 -9.56 -6.48
C THR A 314 -28.93 -8.62 -7.21
N SER A 315 -29.36 -7.53 -6.54
CA SER A 315 -30.18 -6.50 -7.17
C SER A 315 -29.35 -5.50 -7.99
N ARG A 316 -29.99 -4.84 -8.97
CA ARG A 316 -29.34 -3.76 -9.75
C ARG A 316 -28.74 -2.65 -8.88
N ALA A 317 -29.40 -2.29 -7.78
CA ALA A 317 -28.93 -1.24 -6.89
C ALA A 317 -27.61 -1.66 -6.20
N VAL A 318 -27.55 -2.89 -5.68
CA VAL A 318 -26.37 -3.47 -5.04
C VAL A 318 -25.22 -3.63 -6.04
N LEU A 319 -25.51 -4.17 -7.24
CA LEU A 319 -24.47 -4.33 -8.28
C LEU A 319 -23.89 -2.97 -8.71
N ARG A 320 -24.71 -1.94 -8.91
CA ARG A 320 -24.24 -0.61 -9.28
C ARG A 320 -23.37 0.03 -8.20
N GLU A 321 -23.69 -0.21 -6.93
CA GLU A 321 -22.86 0.25 -5.82
C GLU A 321 -21.53 -0.54 -5.77
N ALA A 322 -21.57 -1.86 -5.95
CA ALA A 322 -20.38 -2.70 -6.06
C ALA A 322 -19.46 -2.27 -7.22
N VAL A 323 -20.06 -2.01 -8.40
CA VAL A 323 -19.31 -1.50 -9.56
C VAL A 323 -18.67 -0.15 -9.27
N ARG A 324 -19.35 0.76 -8.56
CA ARG A 324 -18.74 2.04 -8.16
C ARG A 324 -17.52 1.85 -7.24
N LEU A 325 -17.57 0.86 -6.34
CA LEU A 325 -16.42 0.51 -5.50
C LEU A 325 -15.25 -0.02 -6.35
N LEU A 326 -15.53 -0.89 -7.33
CA LEU A 326 -14.51 -1.40 -8.24
C LEU A 326 -13.92 -0.31 -9.14
N GLU A 327 -14.77 0.59 -9.66
CA GLU A 327 -14.34 1.77 -10.43
C GLU A 327 -13.48 2.71 -9.56
N HIS A 328 -13.88 2.90 -8.31
CA HIS A 328 -13.16 3.71 -7.32
C HIS A 328 -11.74 3.18 -7.07
N HIS A 329 -11.59 1.87 -6.98
CA HIS A 329 -10.29 1.23 -6.77
C HIS A 329 -9.53 0.93 -8.08
N GLY A 330 -10.06 1.36 -9.23
CA GLY A 330 -9.43 1.12 -10.53
C GLY A 330 -9.35 -0.36 -10.95
N ILE A 331 -10.18 -1.22 -10.35
CA ILE A 331 -10.20 -2.67 -10.59
C ILE A 331 -10.95 -3.00 -11.88
N ALA A 332 -12.12 -2.39 -12.07
CA ALA A 332 -12.96 -2.59 -13.24
C ALA A 332 -13.85 -1.37 -13.49
N ARG A 333 -14.34 -1.20 -14.71
CA ARG A 333 -15.24 -0.11 -15.06
C ARG A 333 -16.39 -0.60 -15.95
N MET A 334 -17.59 -0.03 -15.79
CA MET A 334 -18.72 -0.36 -16.63
C MET A 334 -18.61 0.34 -18.00
N ARG A 335 -18.52 -0.45 -19.09
CA ARG A 335 -18.60 0.03 -20.46
C ARG A 335 -20.05 -0.03 -20.93
N ARG A 336 -20.60 1.11 -21.37
CA ARG A 336 -21.98 1.24 -21.87
C ARG A 336 -22.09 0.91 -23.36
N GLY A 337 -23.29 0.57 -23.82
CA GLY A 337 -23.62 0.34 -25.24
C GLY A 337 -23.64 -1.13 -25.65
N PRO A 338 -23.93 -1.42 -26.92
CA PRO A 338 -23.94 -2.80 -27.47
C PRO A 338 -22.56 -3.45 -27.25
N GLY A 339 -22.55 -4.68 -26.74
CA GLY A 339 -21.31 -5.35 -26.34
C GLY A 339 -20.62 -4.73 -25.12
N GLY A 340 -21.33 -3.91 -24.33
CA GLY A 340 -20.88 -3.35 -23.06
C GLY A 340 -20.91 -4.37 -21.93
N GLY A 341 -20.28 -4.02 -20.80
CA GLY A 341 -20.19 -4.86 -19.62
C GLY A 341 -19.11 -4.37 -18.68
N LEU A 342 -18.82 -5.13 -17.66
CA LEU A 342 -17.78 -4.81 -16.68
C LEU A 342 -16.40 -5.15 -17.27
N LEU A 343 -15.63 -4.13 -17.58
CA LEU A 343 -14.29 -4.22 -18.17
C LEU A 343 -13.24 -4.21 -17.05
N VAL A 344 -12.36 -5.22 -17.04
CA VAL A 344 -11.21 -5.27 -16.10
C VAL A 344 -10.19 -4.19 -16.46
N THR A 345 -9.72 -3.46 -15.47
CA THR A 345 -8.69 -2.41 -15.60
C THR A 345 -7.46 -2.75 -14.76
N ALA A 346 -6.32 -2.18 -15.13
CA ALA A 346 -5.12 -2.25 -14.28
C ALA A 346 -5.28 -1.28 -13.10
N PRO A 347 -5.17 -1.72 -11.85
CA PRO A 347 -5.16 -0.82 -10.71
C PRO A 347 -4.05 0.23 -10.83
N ASP A 348 -4.41 1.50 -10.64
CA ASP A 348 -3.46 2.61 -10.66
C ASP A 348 -3.14 3.01 -9.20
N PRO A 349 -1.89 2.90 -8.74
CA PRO A 349 -1.55 3.26 -7.37
C PRO A 349 -1.55 4.78 -7.11
N ALA A 350 -1.56 5.62 -8.14
CA ALA A 350 -1.38 7.07 -8.01
C ALA A 350 -2.39 7.71 -7.05
N ALA A 351 -3.69 7.39 -7.19
CA ALA A 351 -4.71 7.92 -6.30
C ALA A 351 -4.54 7.45 -4.84
N SER A 352 -4.09 6.21 -4.66
CA SER A 352 -3.82 5.65 -3.32
C SER A 352 -2.57 6.27 -2.70
N ILE A 353 -1.53 6.52 -3.50
CA ILE A 353 -0.32 7.24 -3.08
C ILE A 353 -0.68 8.65 -2.62
N ASP A 354 -1.50 9.36 -3.41
CA ASP A 354 -1.98 10.71 -3.09
C ASP A 354 -2.79 10.73 -1.79
N SER A 355 -3.73 9.80 -1.63
CA SER A 355 -4.56 9.68 -0.43
C SER A 355 -3.73 9.35 0.81
N MET A 356 -2.76 8.43 0.70
CA MET A 356 -1.88 8.08 1.81
C MET A 356 -0.95 9.24 2.19
N ALA A 357 -0.40 9.96 1.22
CA ALA A 357 0.42 11.15 1.48
C ALA A 357 -0.39 12.24 2.20
N LEU A 358 -1.65 12.46 1.81
CA LEU A 358 -2.56 13.37 2.51
C LEU A 358 -2.85 12.92 3.94
N TYR A 359 -3.13 11.63 4.13
CA TYR A 359 -3.34 11.06 5.46
C TYR A 359 -2.11 11.24 6.36
N LEU A 360 -0.91 10.94 5.86
CA LEU A 360 0.34 11.13 6.61
C LEU A 360 0.59 12.60 6.95
N GLY A 361 0.28 13.51 6.03
CA GLY A 361 0.31 14.96 6.28
C GLY A 361 -0.65 15.37 7.39
N TYR A 362 -1.88 14.86 7.37
CA TYR A 362 -2.89 15.08 8.43
C TYR A 362 -2.41 14.54 9.78
N ARG A 363 -1.81 13.35 9.82
CA ARG A 363 -1.26 12.73 11.03
C ARG A 363 0.05 13.39 11.52
N GLY A 364 0.50 14.45 10.87
CA GLY A 364 1.70 15.20 11.27
C GLY A 364 3.01 14.45 11.02
N ALA A 365 3.08 13.60 10.00
CA ALA A 365 4.32 12.93 9.62
C ALA A 365 5.38 13.95 9.19
N GLY A 366 6.30 14.27 10.11
CA GLY A 366 7.40 15.21 9.88
C GLY A 366 8.67 14.55 9.32
N ALA A 367 9.67 15.36 8.99
CA ALA A 367 10.93 14.92 8.38
C ALA A 367 11.63 13.78 9.16
N ALA A 368 11.62 13.85 10.50
CA ALA A 368 12.22 12.81 11.34
C ALA A 368 11.51 11.46 11.20
N HIS A 369 10.16 11.46 11.14
CA HIS A 369 9.37 10.24 10.94
C HIS A 369 9.66 9.61 9.57
N LEU A 370 9.69 10.44 8.52
CA LEU A 370 9.95 9.96 7.15
C LEU A 370 11.38 9.45 6.98
N ARG A 371 12.35 10.07 7.66
CA ARG A 371 13.75 9.65 7.60
C ARG A 371 13.94 8.23 8.12
N VAL A 372 13.33 7.87 9.26
CA VAL A 372 13.41 6.50 9.81
C VAL A 372 12.94 5.47 8.79
N VAL A 373 11.78 5.71 8.20
CA VAL A 373 11.19 4.77 7.24
C VAL A 373 11.99 4.72 5.94
N ARG A 374 12.42 5.87 5.45
CA ARG A 374 13.22 5.97 4.24
C ARG A 374 14.56 5.26 4.39
N GLU A 375 15.26 5.48 5.52
CA GLU A 375 16.53 4.82 5.82
C GLU A 375 16.35 3.30 5.87
N ALA A 376 15.32 2.79 6.51
CA ALA A 376 15.03 1.36 6.57
C ALA A 376 14.81 0.77 5.16
N ILE A 377 14.00 1.43 4.33
CA ILE A 377 13.71 0.98 2.95
C ILE A 377 14.98 0.97 2.08
N GLU A 378 15.73 2.06 2.08
CA GLU A 378 16.87 2.21 1.18
C GLU A 378 18.06 1.34 1.59
N LEU A 379 18.34 1.21 2.90
CA LEU A 379 19.36 0.29 3.39
C LEU A 379 18.96 -1.18 3.16
N GLY A 380 17.66 -1.48 3.26
CA GLY A 380 17.14 -2.80 2.92
C GLY A 380 17.30 -3.17 1.45
N ALA A 381 17.24 -2.17 0.55
CA ALA A 381 17.42 -2.37 -0.88
C ALA A 381 18.87 -2.71 -1.31
N VAL A 382 19.88 -2.32 -0.49
CA VAL A 382 21.30 -2.48 -0.87
C VAL A 382 21.69 -3.94 -1.09
N GLY A 383 21.31 -4.85 -0.19
CA GLY A 383 21.66 -6.28 -0.28
C GLY A 383 21.12 -6.95 -1.56
N PRO A 384 19.80 -6.90 -1.81
CA PRO A 384 19.20 -7.44 -3.05
C PRO A 384 19.82 -6.88 -4.32
N VAL A 385 20.12 -5.57 -4.37
CA VAL A 385 20.76 -4.94 -5.53
C VAL A 385 22.21 -5.39 -5.68
N THR A 386 22.95 -5.51 -4.58
CA THR A 386 24.33 -6.03 -4.59
C THR A 386 24.37 -7.47 -5.07
N ALA A 387 23.40 -8.31 -4.71
CA ALA A 387 23.29 -9.68 -5.21
C ALA A 387 23.13 -9.73 -6.74
N ARG A 388 22.43 -8.72 -7.32
CA ARG A 388 22.17 -8.60 -8.76
C ARG A 388 23.21 -7.77 -9.53
N ARG A 389 24.34 -7.41 -8.91
CA ARG A 389 25.39 -6.54 -9.50
C ARG A 389 25.94 -7.01 -10.84
N ASN A 390 25.93 -8.32 -11.08
CA ASN A 390 26.44 -8.92 -12.32
C ASN A 390 25.44 -8.85 -13.49
N GLU A 391 24.22 -8.40 -13.25
CA GLU A 391 23.24 -8.16 -14.31
C GLU A 391 23.60 -6.87 -15.05
N PRO A 392 23.86 -6.91 -16.39
CA PRO A 392 24.30 -5.71 -17.13
C PRO A 392 23.29 -4.54 -17.08
N ALA A 393 22.01 -4.84 -16.90
CA ALA A 393 20.97 -3.83 -16.75
C ALA A 393 21.10 -3.11 -15.40
N THR A 394 21.35 -3.83 -14.32
CA THR A 394 21.49 -3.28 -12.96
C THR A 394 22.64 -2.28 -12.88
N ALA A 395 23.82 -2.65 -13.37
CA ALA A 395 24.98 -1.75 -13.38
C ALA A 395 24.71 -0.45 -14.17
N ARG A 396 24.22 -0.59 -15.42
CA ARG A 396 23.92 0.59 -16.27
C ARG A 396 22.90 1.53 -15.64
N ARG A 397 21.84 0.99 -15.03
CA ARG A 397 20.77 1.77 -14.41
C ARG A 397 21.26 2.52 -13.16
N LEU A 398 22.04 1.86 -12.30
CA LEU A 398 22.65 2.49 -11.13
C LEU A 398 23.60 3.63 -11.53
N GLU A 399 24.49 3.39 -12.50
CA GLU A 399 25.41 4.41 -12.98
C GLU A 399 24.69 5.60 -13.62
N ALA A 400 23.63 5.36 -14.38
CA ALA A 400 22.81 6.42 -14.97
C ALA A 400 22.10 7.24 -13.89
N ALA A 401 21.53 6.57 -12.88
CA ALA A 401 20.84 7.22 -11.78
C ALA A 401 21.77 8.04 -10.87
N ALA A 402 23.03 7.58 -10.69
CA ALA A 402 24.02 8.32 -9.92
C ALA A 402 24.45 9.64 -10.59
N ARG A 403 24.35 9.73 -11.92
CA ARG A 403 24.65 10.93 -12.71
C ARG A 403 23.43 11.83 -12.94
N ASP A 404 22.25 11.37 -12.56
CA ASP A 404 21.00 12.14 -12.74
C ASP A 404 20.98 13.35 -11.81
N PRO A 405 20.74 14.57 -12.32
CA PRO A 405 20.74 15.78 -11.49
C PRO A 405 19.60 15.82 -10.46
N ARG A 406 18.57 14.99 -10.62
CA ARG A 406 17.46 14.91 -9.67
C ARG A 406 17.92 14.25 -8.37
N PRO A 407 17.75 14.91 -7.20
CA PRO A 407 18.29 14.41 -5.93
C PRO A 407 17.76 13.02 -5.52
N ALA A 408 16.56 12.64 -5.96
CA ALA A 408 15.93 11.38 -5.60
C ALA A 408 16.24 10.24 -6.60
N ALA A 409 16.83 10.54 -7.79
CA ALA A 409 16.94 9.56 -8.88
C ALA A 409 17.73 8.31 -8.48
N PHE A 410 18.85 8.46 -7.80
CA PHE A 410 19.67 7.32 -7.32
C PHE A 410 18.90 6.48 -6.28
N HIS A 411 18.27 7.12 -5.35
CA HIS A 411 17.53 6.46 -4.26
C HIS A 411 16.29 5.71 -4.79
N ASP A 412 15.52 6.37 -5.66
CA ASP A 412 14.34 5.76 -6.30
C ASP A 412 14.76 4.53 -7.14
N GLU A 413 15.87 4.65 -7.87
CA GLU A 413 16.39 3.57 -8.71
C GLU A 413 16.94 2.41 -7.89
N LEU A 414 17.64 2.69 -6.78
CA LEU A 414 18.17 1.68 -5.86
C LEU A 414 17.02 0.80 -5.32
N VAL A 415 15.95 1.42 -4.82
CA VAL A 415 14.82 0.67 -4.28
C VAL A 415 14.06 -0.07 -5.39
N HIS A 416 13.92 0.54 -6.57
CA HIS A 416 13.27 -0.13 -7.70
C HIS A 416 14.05 -1.37 -8.16
N LEU A 417 15.39 -1.29 -8.22
CA LEU A 417 16.26 -2.40 -8.59
C LEU A 417 16.28 -3.54 -7.55
N ALA A 418 15.93 -3.27 -6.30
CA ALA A 418 15.75 -4.32 -5.30
C ALA A 418 14.62 -5.29 -5.67
N GLY A 419 13.66 -4.83 -6.49
CA GLY A 419 12.60 -5.68 -7.05
C GLY A 419 11.42 -5.91 -6.10
N ASN A 420 11.40 -5.30 -4.92
CA ASN A 420 10.30 -5.42 -3.97
C ASN A 420 9.23 -4.34 -4.22
N PRO A 421 8.03 -4.71 -4.73
CA PRO A 421 7.00 -3.73 -5.08
C PRO A 421 6.42 -3.00 -3.86
N VAL A 422 6.46 -3.60 -2.67
CA VAL A 422 6.00 -2.98 -1.42
C VAL A 422 6.90 -1.80 -1.06
N LEU A 423 8.22 -2.01 -1.06
CA LEU A 423 9.20 -0.97 -0.74
C LEU A 423 9.16 0.16 -1.77
N THR A 424 9.01 -0.19 -3.06
CA THR A 424 8.85 0.80 -4.14
C THR A 424 7.62 1.68 -3.92
N LEU A 425 6.46 1.07 -3.62
CA LEU A 425 5.22 1.81 -3.35
C LEU A 425 5.37 2.74 -2.14
N PHE A 426 5.98 2.26 -1.05
CA PHE A 426 6.15 3.06 0.16
C PHE A 426 7.10 4.24 -0.05
N LEU A 427 8.21 4.03 -0.77
CA LEU A 427 9.11 5.13 -1.13
C LEU A 427 8.41 6.21 -1.98
N GLN A 428 7.54 5.80 -2.92
CA GLN A 428 6.74 6.74 -3.73
C GLN A 428 5.81 7.60 -2.86
N ILE A 429 5.18 7.01 -1.83
CA ILE A 429 4.34 7.76 -0.88
C ILE A 429 5.16 8.79 -0.10
N LEU A 430 6.34 8.40 0.40
CA LEU A 430 7.24 9.32 1.10
C LEU A 430 7.70 10.46 0.18
N SER A 431 7.98 10.15 -1.09
CA SER A 431 8.39 11.12 -2.11
C SER A 431 7.24 12.08 -2.44
N GLU A 432 6.01 11.57 -2.55
CA GLU A 432 4.82 12.41 -2.77
C GLU A 432 4.55 13.34 -1.59
N LEU A 433 4.62 12.84 -0.36
CA LEU A 433 4.42 13.66 0.83
C LEU A 433 5.46 14.80 0.92
N ARG A 434 6.69 14.56 0.49
CA ARG A 434 7.75 15.60 0.44
C ARG A 434 7.47 16.69 -0.61
N ARG A 435 6.85 16.34 -1.72
CA ARG A 435 6.48 17.29 -2.81
C ARG A 435 5.31 18.18 -2.42
N ARG A 436 4.47 17.76 -1.48
CA ARG A 436 3.32 18.54 -1.04
C ARG A 436 3.74 19.73 -0.18
N PRO A 437 3.04 20.86 -0.27
CA PRO A 437 3.33 22.02 0.58
C PRO A 437 3.22 21.65 2.05
N ALA A 438 4.16 22.14 2.85
CA ALA A 438 4.12 21.95 4.29
C ALA A 438 2.89 22.68 4.88
N GLY A 439 2.14 21.99 5.74
CA GLY A 439 1.10 22.62 6.56
C GLY A 439 1.74 23.59 7.59
N ALA A 440 0.91 24.41 8.24
CA ALA A 440 1.34 25.42 9.21
C ALA A 440 2.26 24.90 10.35
N ALA A 441 2.24 23.60 10.61
CA ALA A 441 3.05 22.92 11.63
C ALA A 441 4.39 22.37 11.11
N ARG A 442 4.64 22.40 9.80
CA ARG A 442 5.86 21.85 9.20
C ARG A 442 6.73 22.99 8.68
N PRO A 443 7.96 23.17 9.20
CA PRO A 443 8.88 24.14 8.59
C PRO A 443 9.09 23.78 7.11
N PRO A 444 9.24 24.79 6.22
CA PRO A 444 9.54 24.52 4.83
C PRO A 444 10.76 23.62 4.77
N ALA A 445 10.66 22.52 4.03
CA ALA A 445 11.85 21.75 3.70
C ALA A 445 12.75 22.70 2.92
N ALA A 446 13.80 23.16 3.55
CA ALA A 446 14.84 23.89 2.83
C ALA A 446 15.33 22.93 1.76
N ASP A 447 15.09 23.24 0.50
CA ASP A 447 15.80 22.69 -0.64
C ASP A 447 17.27 23.19 -0.55
N ALA A 448 17.96 22.82 0.52
CA ALA A 448 19.38 22.98 0.63
C ALA A 448 20.04 21.90 -0.24
N ALA A 449 20.00 22.14 -1.53
CA ALA A 449 20.90 21.53 -2.45
C ALA A 449 22.31 21.89 -2.00
N GLY A 450 22.97 21.01 -1.26
CA GLY A 450 24.43 21.06 -1.14
C GLY A 450 25.05 21.10 -2.53
N PRO A 451 26.31 21.52 -2.71
CA PRO A 451 26.92 21.63 -4.02
C PRO A 451 26.69 20.33 -4.78
N ALA A 452 26.11 20.43 -5.99
CA ALA A 452 25.68 19.28 -6.80
C ALA A 452 26.81 18.24 -6.99
N GLY A 453 28.07 18.67 -7.04
CA GLY A 453 29.23 17.80 -7.19
C GLY A 453 29.46 16.82 -6.05
N GLY A 454 29.25 17.23 -4.79
CA GLY A 454 29.48 16.35 -3.63
C GLY A 454 28.45 15.22 -3.53
N ARG A 455 27.22 15.45 -4.00
CA ARG A 455 26.18 14.42 -4.02
C ARG A 455 26.42 13.38 -5.11
N GLU A 456 26.74 13.81 -6.31
CA GLU A 456 27.08 12.91 -7.41
C GLU A 456 28.27 12.01 -7.06
N GLU A 457 29.28 12.55 -6.35
CA GLU A 457 30.40 11.76 -5.85
C GLU A 457 29.96 10.71 -4.82
N ALA A 458 29.11 11.09 -3.85
CA ALA A 458 28.57 10.17 -2.85
C ALA A 458 27.76 9.03 -3.49
N HIS A 459 26.91 9.34 -4.49
CA HIS A 459 26.16 8.34 -5.23
C HIS A 459 27.08 7.42 -6.05
N ARG A 460 28.09 7.96 -6.76
CA ARG A 460 29.08 7.16 -7.50
C ARG A 460 29.87 6.24 -6.58
N ASP A 461 30.24 6.72 -5.41
CA ASP A 461 30.90 5.92 -4.39
C ASP A 461 30.03 4.75 -3.90
N ALA A 462 28.74 5.00 -3.64
CA ALA A 462 27.81 3.96 -3.26
C ALA A 462 27.66 2.91 -4.37
N VAL A 463 27.49 3.33 -5.62
CA VAL A 463 27.43 2.45 -6.79
C VAL A 463 28.69 1.61 -6.94
N ALA A 464 29.89 2.21 -6.77
CA ALA A 464 31.16 1.49 -6.84
C ALA A 464 31.25 0.36 -5.79
N ALA A 465 30.76 0.59 -4.56
CA ALA A 465 30.71 -0.45 -3.53
C ALA A 465 29.71 -1.57 -3.87
N ILE A 466 28.53 -1.22 -4.39
CA ILE A 466 27.52 -2.21 -4.83
C ILE A 466 28.10 -3.10 -5.94
N LEU A 467 28.72 -2.49 -6.96
CA LEU A 467 29.28 -3.23 -8.09
C LEU A 467 30.51 -4.07 -7.72
N ALA A 468 31.27 -3.65 -6.69
CA ALA A 468 32.34 -4.44 -6.11
C ALA A 468 31.84 -5.63 -5.26
N GLY A 469 30.54 -5.66 -4.93
CA GLY A 469 29.95 -6.69 -4.06
C GLY A 469 30.18 -6.46 -2.56
N ASP A 470 30.70 -5.27 -2.18
CA ASP A 470 30.90 -4.91 -0.76
C ASP A 470 29.62 -4.29 -0.21
N GLU A 471 28.71 -5.14 0.24
CA GLU A 471 27.41 -4.74 0.78
C GLU A 471 27.57 -3.87 2.04
N SER A 472 28.53 -4.18 2.90
CA SER A 472 28.77 -3.44 4.14
C SER A 472 29.20 -2.01 3.87
N LEU A 473 30.14 -1.83 2.95
CA LEU A 473 30.60 -0.51 2.50
C LEU A 473 29.48 0.24 1.76
N ALA A 474 28.73 -0.44 0.90
CA ALA A 474 27.59 0.15 0.20
C ALA A 474 26.55 0.67 1.18
N ARG A 475 26.13 -0.13 2.17
CA ARG A 475 25.20 0.29 3.24
C ARG A 475 25.74 1.49 4.04
N HIS A 476 27.03 1.48 4.36
CA HIS A 476 27.66 2.62 5.06
C HIS A 476 27.57 3.90 4.23
N ARG A 477 27.89 3.83 2.92
CA ARG A 477 27.88 4.99 2.00
C ARG A 477 26.46 5.54 1.79
N VAL A 478 25.49 4.67 1.56
CA VAL A 478 24.07 5.06 1.44
C VAL A 478 23.57 5.71 2.73
N ARG A 479 23.88 5.15 3.90
CA ARG A 479 23.51 5.74 5.21
C ARG A 479 24.12 7.13 5.38
N ARG A 480 25.38 7.30 5.03
CA ARG A 480 26.08 8.59 5.14
C ARG A 480 25.45 9.65 4.23
N ASP A 481 25.08 9.26 3.01
CA ASP A 481 24.39 10.16 2.07
C ASP A 481 23.00 10.56 2.58
N LEU A 482 22.21 9.60 3.09
CA LEU A 482 20.91 9.87 3.70
C LEU A 482 21.02 10.80 4.92
N ALA A 483 22.04 10.62 5.76
CA ALA A 483 22.30 11.50 6.91
C ALA A 483 22.65 12.92 6.45
N ALA A 484 23.45 13.09 5.40
CA ALA A 484 23.77 14.38 4.82
C ALA A 484 22.56 15.09 4.21
N CYS A 485 21.62 14.33 3.64
CA CYS A 485 20.35 14.86 3.13
C CYS A 485 19.34 15.22 4.24
N GLY A 486 19.46 14.63 5.43
CA GLY A 486 18.54 14.83 6.56
C GLY A 486 19.02 15.82 7.63
N ALA A 487 20.29 16.20 7.62
CA ALA A 487 20.89 17.12 8.59
C ALA A 487 20.70 18.61 8.24
N ARG A 488 19.96 18.93 7.19
CA ARG A 488 19.75 20.31 6.69
C ARG A 488 18.30 20.70 6.58
#